data_eff33c0bb4bbf9cc61715b95c4f0c783
#
_entry.id   eff33c0bb4bbf9cc61715b95c4f0c783
#
_cell.length_a   1.000
_cell.length_b   1.000
_cell.length_c   1.000
_cell.angle_alpha   90.00
_cell.angle_beta   90.00
_cell.angle_gamma   90.00
#
_symmetry.space_group_name_H-M   'P 1'
#
loop_
_entity.id
_entity.type
_entity.pdbx_description
1 polymer ?
#
loop_
_entity_poly.entity_id
_entity_poly.type
_entity_poly.pdbx_seq_one_letter_code
_entity_poly.pdbx_strand_id
1 'polypeptide(L)'
;MPNESFADVNGQHIFYSVHGAGKPLILLHGGINPDSFGSNRAELAKGRQVIAVNLQAHGRTPDTDRPLRNETMGDDIAALIGHLKLGKADVMGYSLGAGVALQTAIRHPDVVDRLVLVSGAMSKNGFYPEGVAAFNQLEGNAATYGPGVKASPLGQAYPDVDWTNLFRKVGEMTRRDYDWSADVPQVQARTLLVFADADAQRPEHMVEFWKALGGGQRDAGLDGSLRPASQLAIVPNTIHYTLALEPTLPEIVERFLRTE
;
A
#
# COMPACT_ATOMS: atom_id res chain seq x y z
N MET A 1 -1.33 23.71 -7.89
CA MET A 1 -2.36 22.63 -8.04
C MET A 1 -1.59 21.35 -8.33
N PRO A 2 -2.06 20.17 -7.88
CA PRO A 2 -1.42 18.91 -8.25
C PRO A 2 -1.41 18.77 -9.78
N ASN A 3 -0.34 18.21 -10.31
CA ASN A 3 -0.29 17.86 -11.73
C ASN A 3 -0.94 16.47 -11.88
N GLU A 4 -2.11 16.41 -12.50
CA GLU A 4 -2.89 15.18 -12.70
C GLU A 4 -2.67 14.67 -14.12
N SER A 5 -2.50 13.36 -14.28
CA SER A 5 -2.26 12.73 -15.59
C SER A 5 -2.65 11.26 -15.61
N PHE A 6 -2.59 10.67 -16.78
CA PHE A 6 -2.76 9.24 -17.01
C PHE A 6 -1.51 8.65 -17.64
N ALA A 7 -1.27 7.38 -17.36
CA ALA A 7 -0.23 6.58 -18.00
C ALA A 7 -0.84 5.30 -18.59
N ASP A 8 -0.54 5.02 -19.84
CA ASP A 8 -0.91 3.77 -20.49
C ASP A 8 0.21 2.74 -20.30
N VAL A 9 0.01 1.81 -19.37
CA VAL A 9 0.97 0.77 -19.03
C VAL A 9 0.26 -0.58 -18.88
N ASN A 10 0.84 -1.64 -19.42
CA ASN A 10 0.32 -3.01 -19.32
C ASN A 10 -1.19 -3.14 -19.69
N GLY A 11 -1.68 -2.32 -20.61
CA GLY A 11 -3.10 -2.29 -21.00
C GLY A 11 -4.03 -1.61 -19.97
N GLN A 12 -3.48 -0.93 -19.00
CA GLN A 12 -4.20 -0.11 -18.01
C GLN A 12 -4.01 1.37 -18.31
N HIS A 13 -5.08 2.16 -18.13
CA HIS A 13 -5.05 3.64 -18.19
C HIS A 13 -5.01 4.20 -16.78
N ILE A 14 -3.81 4.23 -16.19
CA ILE A 14 -3.61 4.50 -14.75
C ILE A 14 -3.60 6.00 -14.49
N PHE A 15 -4.53 6.46 -13.64
CA PHE A 15 -4.53 7.81 -13.12
C PHE A 15 -3.50 7.96 -12.01
N TYR A 16 -2.76 9.07 -12.05
CA TYR A 16 -1.90 9.52 -10.96
C TYR A 16 -1.91 11.04 -10.81
N SER A 17 -1.61 11.51 -9.60
CA SER A 17 -1.43 12.93 -9.31
C SER A 17 -0.08 13.16 -8.64
N VAL A 18 0.60 14.24 -9.03
CA VAL A 18 1.93 14.60 -8.54
C VAL A 18 1.81 15.79 -7.61
N HIS A 19 2.36 15.67 -6.40
CA HIS A 19 2.34 16.67 -5.34
C HIS A 19 3.76 16.91 -4.82
N GLY A 20 4.13 18.17 -4.56
CA GLY A 20 5.46 18.52 -4.06
C GLY A 20 6.56 18.33 -5.09
N ALA A 21 7.80 18.31 -4.61
CA ALA A 21 9.01 18.14 -5.41
C ALA A 21 10.10 17.44 -4.59
N GLY A 22 11.10 16.87 -5.27
CA GLY A 22 12.20 16.15 -4.62
C GLY A 22 12.28 14.70 -5.04
N LYS A 23 12.78 13.82 -4.14
CA LYS A 23 12.89 12.39 -4.42
C LYS A 23 11.49 11.76 -4.61
N PRO A 24 11.28 10.95 -5.64
CA PRO A 24 9.95 10.38 -5.92
C PRO A 24 9.52 9.37 -4.87
N LEU A 25 8.24 9.48 -4.46
CA LEU A 25 7.54 8.55 -3.59
C LEU A 25 6.23 8.13 -4.28
N ILE A 26 6.15 6.89 -4.71
CA ILE A 26 4.90 6.30 -5.19
C ILE A 26 4.02 5.99 -3.97
N LEU A 27 2.79 6.50 -3.97
CA LEU A 27 1.85 6.35 -2.87
C LEU A 27 0.63 5.55 -3.32
N LEU A 28 0.41 4.37 -2.69
CA LEU A 28 -0.61 3.40 -3.03
C LEU A 28 -1.65 3.29 -1.91
N HIS A 29 -2.89 3.60 -2.23
CA HIS A 29 -4.02 3.65 -1.29
C HIS A 29 -4.50 2.26 -0.83
N GLY A 30 -5.35 2.24 0.20
CA GLY A 30 -6.04 1.03 0.69
C GLY A 30 -7.28 0.64 -0.13
N GLY A 31 -7.90 -0.46 0.25
CA GLY A 31 -8.84 -1.27 -0.51
C GLY A 31 -9.99 -0.62 -1.26
N ILE A 32 -10.63 0.44 -0.74
CA ILE A 32 -11.82 1.03 -1.40
C ILE A 32 -11.65 2.53 -1.63
N ASN A 33 -10.90 3.21 -0.77
CA ASN A 33 -10.78 4.66 -0.80
C ASN A 33 -9.45 5.10 -1.42
N PRO A 34 -9.44 5.69 -2.64
CA PRO A 34 -8.21 6.20 -3.26
C PRO A 34 -7.58 7.38 -2.49
N ASP A 35 -8.34 8.04 -1.61
CA ASP A 35 -7.87 9.13 -0.75
C ASP A 35 -7.58 8.69 0.69
N SER A 36 -7.28 7.41 0.92
CA SER A 36 -7.11 6.84 2.27
C SER A 36 -6.01 7.51 3.11
N PHE A 37 -5.08 8.24 2.53
CA PHE A 37 -4.06 9.00 3.26
C PHE A 37 -4.50 10.41 3.69
N GLY A 38 -5.62 10.91 3.19
CA GLY A 38 -6.16 12.23 3.56
C GLY A 38 -5.10 13.34 3.51
N SER A 39 -4.98 14.11 4.60
CA SER A 39 -4.00 15.20 4.75
C SER A 39 -2.53 14.71 4.79
N ASN A 40 -2.27 13.45 5.14
CA ASN A 40 -0.91 12.91 5.21
C ASN A 40 -0.22 12.90 3.85
N ARG A 41 -0.97 12.81 2.74
CA ARG A 41 -0.42 13.01 1.39
C ARG A 41 0.24 14.39 1.24
N ALA A 42 -0.40 15.43 1.73
CA ALA A 42 0.14 16.79 1.66
C ALA A 42 1.36 16.97 2.60
N GLU A 43 1.35 16.34 3.76
CA GLU A 43 2.49 16.38 4.69
C GLU A 43 3.72 15.70 4.07
N LEU A 44 3.59 14.51 3.48
CA LEU A 44 4.67 13.83 2.76
C LEU A 44 5.19 14.67 1.57
N ALA A 45 4.30 15.39 0.88
CA ALA A 45 4.65 16.22 -0.26
C ALA A 45 5.48 17.49 0.10
N LYS A 46 5.63 17.85 1.40
CA LYS A 46 6.49 18.96 1.82
C LYS A 46 7.96 18.69 1.56
N GLY A 47 8.39 17.42 1.55
CA GLY A 47 9.80 17.04 1.37
C GLY A 47 10.06 16.14 0.17
N ARG A 48 9.01 15.73 -0.57
CA ARG A 48 9.09 14.72 -1.63
C ARG A 48 8.20 15.06 -2.81
N GLN A 49 8.53 14.45 -3.96
CA GLN A 49 7.61 14.36 -5.08
C GLN A 49 6.70 13.14 -4.84
N VAL A 50 5.53 13.36 -4.24
CA VAL A 50 4.54 12.29 -4.01
C VAL A 50 3.73 12.06 -5.27
N ILE A 51 3.78 10.84 -5.80
CA ILE A 51 3.01 10.37 -6.94
C ILE A 51 1.92 9.45 -6.40
N ALA A 52 0.74 10.03 -6.15
CA ALA A 52 -0.41 9.29 -5.67
C ALA A 52 -1.13 8.61 -6.83
N VAL A 53 -1.22 7.28 -6.78
CA VAL A 53 -1.74 6.44 -7.86
C VAL A 53 -3.11 5.90 -7.47
N ASN A 54 -4.07 5.98 -8.39
CA ASN A 54 -5.30 5.21 -8.27
C ASN A 54 -5.08 3.83 -8.89
N LEU A 55 -5.23 2.77 -8.08
CA LEU A 55 -5.09 1.39 -8.54
C LEU A 55 -6.25 1.01 -9.48
N GLN A 56 -6.12 -0.08 -10.25
CA GLN A 56 -7.15 -0.57 -11.16
C GLN A 56 -8.53 -0.57 -10.50
N ALA A 57 -9.56 -0.10 -11.20
CA ALA A 57 -10.95 0.02 -10.77
C ALA A 57 -11.21 1.04 -9.63
N HIS A 58 -10.19 1.77 -9.16
CA HIS A 58 -10.34 2.75 -8.07
C HIS A 58 -10.22 4.18 -8.59
N GLY A 59 -11.01 5.07 -7.99
CA GLY A 59 -10.93 6.49 -8.25
C GLY A 59 -11.11 6.82 -9.73
N ARG A 60 -10.09 7.41 -10.35
CA ARG A 60 -10.11 7.79 -11.78
C ARG A 60 -9.44 6.75 -12.69
N THR A 61 -8.84 5.71 -12.17
CA THR A 61 -8.33 4.58 -12.97
C THR A 61 -9.51 3.67 -13.33
N PRO A 62 -9.85 3.53 -14.62
CA PRO A 62 -10.96 2.68 -15.03
C PRO A 62 -10.70 1.22 -14.68
N ASP A 63 -11.79 0.46 -14.60
CA ASP A 63 -11.68 -0.99 -14.52
C ASP A 63 -11.44 -1.60 -15.92
N THR A 64 -10.90 -2.80 -15.92
CA THR A 64 -10.76 -3.67 -17.08
C THR A 64 -11.25 -5.07 -16.75
N ASP A 65 -11.40 -5.95 -17.75
CA ASP A 65 -11.84 -7.34 -17.51
C ASP A 65 -10.86 -8.15 -16.64
N ARG A 66 -9.61 -7.66 -16.48
CA ARG A 66 -8.59 -8.31 -15.67
C ARG A 66 -9.01 -8.37 -14.19
N PRO A 67 -8.89 -9.53 -13.51
CA PRO A 67 -9.09 -9.62 -12.07
C PRO A 67 -8.11 -8.73 -11.29
N LEU A 68 -8.52 -8.23 -10.12
CA LEU A 68 -7.59 -7.55 -9.22
C LEU A 68 -6.63 -8.59 -8.61
N ARG A 69 -5.32 -8.31 -8.69
CA ARG A 69 -4.25 -9.13 -8.10
C ARG A 69 -3.12 -8.21 -7.67
N ASN A 70 -2.57 -8.44 -6.47
CA ASN A 70 -1.42 -7.67 -5.99
C ASN A 70 -0.24 -7.77 -6.97
N GLU A 71 -0.02 -8.94 -7.53
CA GLU A 71 1.07 -9.25 -8.45
C GLU A 71 0.97 -8.40 -9.74
N THR A 72 -0.18 -8.45 -10.40
CA THR A 72 -0.36 -7.71 -11.67
C THR A 72 -0.43 -6.20 -11.46
N MET A 73 -1.02 -5.74 -10.36
CA MET A 73 -0.98 -4.31 -10.00
C MET A 73 0.46 -3.89 -9.62
N GLY A 74 1.25 -4.77 -9.01
CA GLY A 74 2.68 -4.53 -8.77
C GLY A 74 3.49 -4.38 -10.07
N ASP A 75 3.20 -5.20 -11.07
CA ASP A 75 3.77 -5.07 -12.41
C ASP A 75 3.40 -3.72 -13.07
N ASP A 76 2.16 -3.26 -12.86
CA ASP A 76 1.70 -1.95 -13.37
C ASP A 76 2.43 -0.79 -12.70
N ILE A 77 2.68 -0.87 -11.38
CA ILE A 77 3.43 0.15 -10.65
C ILE A 77 4.88 0.21 -11.14
N ALA A 78 5.52 -0.93 -11.36
CA ALA A 78 6.86 -0.98 -11.93
C ALA A 78 6.89 -0.36 -13.35
N ALA A 79 5.91 -0.67 -14.19
CA ALA A 79 5.78 -0.08 -15.51
C ALA A 79 5.52 1.44 -15.45
N LEU A 80 4.73 1.91 -14.48
CA LEU A 80 4.50 3.35 -14.25
C LEU A 80 5.81 4.07 -13.85
N ILE A 81 6.62 3.49 -12.96
CA ILE A 81 7.94 4.03 -12.58
C ILE A 81 8.82 4.17 -13.82
N GLY A 82 8.83 3.17 -14.69
CA GLY A 82 9.54 3.19 -15.97
C GLY A 82 9.00 4.24 -16.94
N HIS A 83 7.66 4.34 -17.09
CA HIS A 83 6.98 5.34 -17.93
C HIS A 83 7.35 6.77 -17.52
N LEU A 84 7.38 7.02 -16.22
CA LEU A 84 7.74 8.32 -15.64
C LEU A 84 9.25 8.59 -15.64
N LYS A 85 10.06 7.63 -16.06
CA LYS A 85 11.54 7.72 -16.13
C LYS A 85 12.18 8.07 -14.78
N LEU A 86 11.65 7.53 -13.70
CA LEU A 86 12.13 7.83 -12.34
C LEU A 86 13.42 7.08 -11.99
N GLY A 87 13.82 6.08 -12.77
CA GLY A 87 14.89 5.14 -12.42
C GLY A 87 14.44 4.25 -11.26
N LYS A 88 14.81 4.63 -10.02
CA LYS A 88 14.27 4.04 -8.79
C LYS A 88 13.41 5.05 -8.05
N ALA A 89 12.36 4.54 -7.38
CA ALA A 89 11.48 5.34 -6.54
C ALA A 89 11.32 4.69 -5.15
N ASP A 90 11.06 5.50 -4.13
CA ASP A 90 10.50 4.99 -2.89
C ASP A 90 9.04 4.59 -3.14
N VAL A 91 8.60 3.48 -2.57
CA VAL A 91 7.22 2.99 -2.73
C VAL A 91 6.60 2.82 -1.36
N MET A 92 5.45 3.45 -1.14
CA MET A 92 4.66 3.35 0.08
C MET A 92 3.26 2.87 -0.25
N GLY A 93 2.81 1.83 0.45
CA GLY A 93 1.46 1.31 0.30
C GLY A 93 0.76 1.10 1.64
N TYR A 94 -0.57 1.25 1.64
CA TYR A 94 -1.41 0.98 2.80
C TYR A 94 -2.39 -0.16 2.51
N SER A 95 -2.49 -1.14 3.41
CA SER A 95 -3.43 -2.26 3.32
C SER A 95 -3.33 -2.99 1.97
N LEU A 96 -4.34 -2.91 1.08
CA LEU A 96 -4.28 -3.42 -0.29
C LEU A 96 -3.06 -2.86 -1.03
N GLY A 97 -2.84 -1.54 -0.97
CA GLY A 97 -1.68 -0.90 -1.57
C GLY A 97 -0.35 -1.39 -0.99
N ALA A 98 -0.30 -1.83 0.28
CA ALA A 98 0.89 -2.45 0.86
C ALA A 98 1.19 -3.81 0.21
N GLY A 99 0.18 -4.62 -0.09
CA GLY A 99 0.34 -5.86 -0.84
C GLY A 99 0.87 -5.60 -2.26
N VAL A 100 0.34 -4.57 -2.93
CA VAL A 100 0.82 -4.14 -4.26
C VAL A 100 2.27 -3.66 -4.19
N ALA A 101 2.62 -2.81 -3.21
CA ALA A 101 3.97 -2.31 -2.99
C ALA A 101 4.98 -3.44 -2.72
N LEU A 102 4.58 -4.42 -1.89
CA LEU A 102 5.39 -5.61 -1.62
C LEU A 102 5.64 -6.41 -2.90
N GLN A 103 4.60 -6.66 -3.69
CA GLN A 103 4.73 -7.38 -4.96
C GLN A 103 5.57 -6.59 -5.99
N THR A 104 5.47 -5.26 -6.01
CA THR A 104 6.38 -4.44 -6.82
C THR A 104 7.84 -4.69 -6.42
N ALA A 105 8.16 -4.70 -5.12
CA ALA A 105 9.53 -4.89 -4.62
C ALA A 105 10.05 -6.32 -4.81
N ILE A 106 9.20 -7.34 -4.71
CA ILE A 106 9.58 -8.74 -4.94
C ILE A 106 9.87 -8.98 -6.42
N ARG A 107 8.99 -8.52 -7.30
CA ARG A 107 9.01 -8.85 -8.73
C ARG A 107 9.92 -7.92 -9.55
N HIS A 108 10.09 -6.67 -9.08
CA HIS A 108 10.85 -5.61 -9.76
C HIS A 108 11.81 -4.89 -8.78
N PRO A 109 12.80 -5.60 -8.20
CA PRO A 109 13.68 -5.03 -7.18
C PRO A 109 14.57 -3.90 -7.71
N ASP A 110 14.74 -3.81 -9.01
CA ASP A 110 15.54 -2.80 -9.71
C ASP A 110 14.89 -1.42 -9.77
N VAL A 111 13.56 -1.32 -9.58
CA VAL A 111 12.84 -0.03 -9.62
C VAL A 111 12.45 0.51 -8.23
N VAL A 112 12.59 -0.27 -7.17
CA VAL A 112 12.26 0.12 -5.79
C VAL A 112 13.54 0.47 -5.03
N ASP A 113 13.62 1.70 -4.49
CA ASP A 113 14.74 2.11 -3.65
C ASP A 113 14.47 1.80 -2.18
N ARG A 114 13.37 2.30 -1.64
CA ARG A 114 12.90 2.03 -0.28
C ARG A 114 11.43 1.63 -0.30
N LEU A 115 11.04 0.79 0.64
CA LEU A 115 9.71 0.24 0.74
C LEU A 115 9.09 0.61 2.09
N VAL A 116 7.87 1.15 2.07
CA VAL A 116 7.08 1.42 3.28
C VAL A 116 5.76 0.68 3.18
N LEU A 117 5.53 -0.23 4.10
CA LEU A 117 4.32 -1.06 4.15
C LEU A 117 3.52 -0.71 5.40
N VAL A 118 2.38 -0.05 5.20
CA VAL A 118 1.47 0.37 6.27
C VAL A 118 0.33 -0.63 6.35
N SER A 119 0.19 -1.32 7.48
CA SER A 119 -0.81 -2.39 7.71
C SER A 119 -0.85 -3.43 6.59
N GLY A 120 0.34 -3.85 6.11
CA GLY A 120 0.48 -4.88 5.09
C GLY A 120 0.70 -6.26 5.69
N ALA A 121 0.30 -7.32 4.98
CA ALA A 121 0.56 -8.70 5.39
C ALA A 121 1.30 -9.46 4.29
N MET A 122 2.27 -10.29 4.67
CA MET A 122 2.98 -11.18 3.74
C MET A 122 2.20 -12.45 3.42
N SER A 123 1.19 -12.79 4.24
CA SER A 123 0.30 -13.93 4.00
C SER A 123 -1.10 -13.66 4.56
N LYS A 124 -2.11 -14.32 4.00
CA LYS A 124 -3.49 -14.22 4.47
C LYS A 124 -3.65 -14.67 5.93
N ASN A 125 -2.85 -15.65 6.35
CA ASN A 125 -2.82 -16.14 7.74
C ASN A 125 -2.31 -15.09 8.75
N GLY A 126 -1.77 -13.98 8.28
CA GLY A 126 -1.34 -12.86 9.13
C GLY A 126 -2.50 -12.10 9.76
N PHE A 127 -3.70 -12.16 9.18
CA PHE A 127 -4.89 -11.51 9.71
C PHE A 127 -5.57 -12.32 10.81
N TYR A 128 -6.31 -11.63 11.67
CA TYR A 128 -7.25 -12.29 12.58
C TYR A 128 -8.37 -12.97 11.78
N PRO A 129 -8.89 -14.12 12.24
CA PRO A 129 -9.97 -14.84 11.55
C PRO A 129 -11.22 -13.98 11.29
N GLU A 130 -11.56 -13.08 12.22
CA GLU A 130 -12.70 -12.16 12.10
C GLU A 130 -12.50 -11.16 10.96
N GLY A 131 -11.27 -10.66 10.78
CA GLY A 131 -10.91 -9.78 9.67
C GLY A 131 -11.00 -10.51 8.33
N VAL A 132 -10.48 -11.74 8.25
CA VAL A 132 -10.62 -12.59 7.07
C VAL A 132 -12.09 -12.86 6.76
N ALA A 133 -12.91 -13.16 7.77
CA ALA A 133 -14.34 -13.40 7.59
C ALA A 133 -15.06 -12.15 7.03
N ALA A 134 -14.72 -10.96 7.55
CA ALA A 134 -15.27 -9.70 7.06
C ALA A 134 -14.88 -9.42 5.60
N PHE A 135 -13.61 -9.61 5.23
CA PHE A 135 -13.13 -9.44 3.84
C PHE A 135 -13.79 -10.44 2.89
N ASN A 136 -13.99 -11.69 3.31
CA ASN A 136 -14.65 -12.71 2.50
C ASN A 136 -16.13 -12.40 2.19
N GLN A 137 -16.77 -11.52 2.97
CA GLN A 137 -18.16 -11.10 2.74
C GLN A 137 -18.29 -9.96 1.72
N LEU A 138 -17.20 -9.28 1.33
CA LEU A 138 -17.26 -8.11 0.46
C LEU A 138 -17.94 -8.41 -0.88
N GLU A 139 -17.61 -9.54 -1.51
CA GLU A 139 -18.21 -9.92 -2.80
C GLU A 139 -19.69 -10.21 -2.65
N GLY A 140 -20.09 -11.01 -1.65
CA GLY A 140 -21.50 -11.38 -1.43
C GLY A 140 -22.38 -10.16 -1.08
N ASN A 141 -21.79 -9.12 -0.46
CA ASN A 141 -22.49 -7.89 -0.07
C ASN A 141 -22.28 -6.73 -1.06
N ALA A 142 -21.65 -6.95 -2.19
CA ALA A 142 -21.32 -5.90 -3.16
C ALA A 142 -22.55 -5.11 -3.62
N ALA A 143 -23.67 -5.79 -3.84
CA ALA A 143 -24.95 -5.17 -4.23
C ALA A 143 -25.55 -4.25 -3.13
N THR A 144 -25.16 -4.44 -1.87
CA THR A 144 -25.57 -3.59 -0.74
C THR A 144 -24.56 -2.46 -0.51
N TYR A 145 -23.27 -2.78 -0.51
CA TYR A 145 -22.21 -1.81 -0.19
C TYR A 145 -21.99 -0.80 -1.32
N GLY A 146 -22.05 -1.24 -2.58
CA GLY A 146 -21.82 -0.37 -3.74
C GLY A 146 -22.75 0.85 -3.78
N PRO A 147 -24.09 0.68 -3.74
CA PRO A 147 -25.02 1.79 -3.68
C PRO A 147 -24.84 2.68 -2.45
N GLY A 148 -24.50 2.10 -1.29
CA GLY A 148 -24.21 2.85 -0.06
C GLY A 148 -23.03 3.78 -0.22
N VAL A 149 -21.91 3.30 -0.78
CA VAL A 149 -20.74 4.15 -1.06
C VAL A 149 -21.05 5.15 -2.16
N LYS A 150 -21.76 4.78 -3.21
CA LYS A 150 -22.16 5.71 -4.29
C LYS A 150 -22.93 6.91 -3.77
N ALA A 151 -23.77 6.73 -2.74
CA ALA A 151 -24.55 7.80 -2.12
C ALA A 151 -23.73 8.65 -1.12
N SER A 152 -22.54 8.22 -0.73
CA SER A 152 -21.67 8.90 0.24
C SER A 152 -20.84 10.03 -0.40
N PRO A 153 -20.16 10.88 0.41
CA PRO A 153 -19.21 11.86 -0.10
C PRO A 153 -18.11 11.25 -0.97
N LEU A 154 -17.64 10.04 -0.66
CA LEU A 154 -16.65 9.32 -1.47
C LEU A 154 -17.21 8.99 -2.86
N GLY A 155 -18.44 8.48 -2.94
CA GLY A 155 -19.09 8.19 -4.21
C GLY A 155 -19.35 9.43 -5.06
N GLN A 156 -19.65 10.56 -4.41
CA GLN A 156 -19.83 11.86 -5.09
C GLN A 156 -18.49 12.39 -5.64
N ALA A 157 -17.38 12.17 -4.93
CA ALA A 157 -16.03 12.55 -5.39
C ALA A 157 -15.57 11.71 -6.60
N TYR A 158 -16.06 10.49 -6.73
CA TYR A 158 -15.71 9.54 -7.80
C TYR A 158 -16.97 8.95 -8.45
N PRO A 159 -17.76 9.77 -9.19
CA PRO A 159 -19.07 9.38 -9.72
C PRO A 159 -19.01 8.28 -10.79
N ASP A 160 -17.88 8.15 -11.48
CA ASP A 160 -17.68 7.20 -12.59
C ASP A 160 -17.28 5.80 -12.12
N VAL A 161 -16.98 5.61 -10.82
CA VAL A 161 -16.63 4.30 -10.27
C VAL A 161 -17.85 3.40 -10.19
N ASP A 162 -17.76 2.21 -10.77
CA ASP A 162 -18.71 1.13 -10.50
C ASP A 162 -18.41 0.49 -9.14
N TRP A 163 -18.95 1.11 -8.08
CA TRP A 163 -18.72 0.69 -6.69
C TRP A 163 -19.17 -0.75 -6.44
N THR A 164 -20.24 -1.20 -7.07
CA THR A 164 -20.71 -2.59 -6.92
C THR A 164 -19.69 -3.57 -7.50
N ASN A 165 -19.20 -3.29 -8.71
CA ASN A 165 -18.18 -4.13 -9.33
C ASN A 165 -16.84 -4.05 -8.58
N LEU A 166 -16.47 -2.88 -8.05
CA LEU A 166 -15.28 -2.74 -7.23
C LEU A 166 -15.33 -3.63 -5.98
N PHE A 167 -16.44 -3.59 -5.21
CA PHE A 167 -16.61 -4.48 -4.05
C PHE A 167 -16.58 -5.96 -4.43
N ARG A 168 -17.18 -6.32 -5.56
CA ARG A 168 -17.12 -7.69 -6.07
C ARG A 168 -15.69 -8.13 -6.36
N LYS A 169 -14.92 -7.32 -7.10
CA LYS A 169 -13.53 -7.62 -7.46
C LYS A 169 -12.58 -7.63 -6.26
N VAL A 170 -12.72 -6.67 -5.34
CA VAL A 170 -11.94 -6.66 -4.10
C VAL A 170 -12.27 -7.88 -3.26
N GLY A 171 -13.55 -8.23 -3.13
CA GLY A 171 -13.98 -9.44 -2.42
C GLY A 171 -13.47 -10.73 -3.06
N GLU A 172 -13.48 -10.83 -4.39
CA GLU A 172 -12.88 -11.95 -5.13
C GLU A 172 -11.37 -12.05 -4.82
N MET A 173 -10.66 -10.92 -4.84
CA MET A 173 -9.23 -10.87 -4.55
C MET A 173 -8.93 -11.28 -3.11
N THR A 174 -9.68 -10.78 -2.12
CA THR A 174 -9.43 -11.06 -0.69
C THR A 174 -9.80 -12.49 -0.29
N ARG A 175 -10.70 -13.15 -1.03
CA ARG A 175 -11.03 -14.58 -0.79
C ARG A 175 -9.91 -15.53 -1.22
N ARG A 176 -9.03 -15.10 -2.13
CA ARG A 176 -7.89 -15.94 -2.52
C ARG A 176 -6.91 -16.09 -1.37
N ASP A 177 -6.41 -17.31 -1.23
CA ASP A 177 -5.29 -17.55 -0.36
C ASP A 177 -4.00 -17.06 -1.02
N TYR A 178 -3.11 -16.49 -0.21
CA TYR A 178 -1.78 -16.10 -0.63
C TYR A 178 -0.80 -16.26 0.54
N ASP A 179 0.43 -16.57 0.21
CA ASP A 179 1.55 -16.63 1.13
C ASP A 179 2.85 -16.30 0.36
N TRP A 180 3.43 -15.15 0.66
CA TRP A 180 4.67 -14.65 0.06
C TRP A 180 5.85 -14.75 1.02
N SER A 181 5.71 -15.51 2.11
CA SER A 181 6.75 -15.63 3.15
C SER A 181 8.07 -16.17 2.61
N ALA A 182 8.04 -17.02 1.57
CA ALA A 182 9.22 -17.52 0.91
C ALA A 182 9.93 -16.48 0.01
N ASP A 183 9.20 -15.48 -0.47
CA ASP A 183 9.73 -14.43 -1.37
C ASP A 183 10.22 -13.20 -0.60
N VAL A 184 9.62 -12.92 0.56
CA VAL A 184 9.93 -11.74 1.40
C VAL A 184 11.43 -11.62 1.74
N PRO A 185 12.17 -12.71 2.07
CA PRO A 185 13.61 -12.61 2.32
C PRO A 185 14.44 -12.15 1.11
N GLN A 186 13.88 -12.16 -0.10
CA GLN A 186 14.53 -11.72 -1.33
C GLN A 186 14.34 -10.23 -1.62
N VAL A 187 13.51 -9.51 -0.84
CA VAL A 187 13.30 -8.07 -0.99
C VAL A 187 14.61 -7.32 -0.74
N GLN A 188 15.11 -6.64 -1.77
CA GLN A 188 16.37 -5.90 -1.72
C GLN A 188 16.21 -4.50 -1.12
N ALA A 189 15.03 -3.91 -1.26
CA ALA A 189 14.74 -2.57 -0.76
C ALA A 189 14.77 -2.54 0.78
N ARG A 190 15.44 -1.55 1.37
CA ARG A 190 15.28 -1.26 2.80
C ARG A 190 13.80 -1.03 3.08
N THR A 191 13.27 -1.71 4.09
CA THR A 191 11.83 -1.75 4.33
C THR A 191 11.47 -1.22 5.72
N LEU A 192 10.45 -0.37 5.78
CA LEU A 192 9.75 0.03 7.00
C LEU A 192 8.38 -0.65 7.03
N LEU A 193 8.12 -1.42 8.08
CA LEU A 193 6.79 -1.89 8.42
C LEU A 193 6.17 -0.94 9.45
N VAL A 194 4.93 -0.50 9.21
CA VAL A 194 4.15 0.32 10.15
C VAL A 194 2.82 -0.36 10.40
N PHE A 195 2.51 -0.64 11.67
CA PHE A 195 1.25 -1.25 12.08
C PHE A 195 0.54 -0.41 13.14
N ALA A 196 -0.77 -0.59 13.26
CA ALA A 196 -1.54 -0.13 14.39
C ALA A 196 -1.34 -1.08 15.58
N ASP A 197 -1.47 -0.61 16.82
CA ASP A 197 -1.46 -1.49 18.00
C ASP A 197 -2.72 -2.35 18.12
N ALA A 198 -3.82 -1.91 17.50
CA ALA A 198 -5.05 -2.68 17.31
C ALA A 198 -5.33 -2.93 15.81
N ASP A 199 -4.33 -3.48 15.10
CA ASP A 199 -4.43 -3.76 13.67
C ASP A 199 -5.32 -4.98 13.36
N ALA A 200 -5.69 -5.15 12.10
CA ALA A 200 -6.33 -6.35 11.58
C ALA A 200 -5.34 -7.54 11.47
N GLN A 201 -4.03 -7.28 11.51
CA GLN A 201 -2.98 -8.29 11.56
C GLN A 201 -2.64 -8.67 12.99
N ARG A 202 -2.33 -9.96 13.19
CA ARG A 202 -1.88 -10.49 14.49
C ARG A 202 -0.47 -9.98 14.83
N PRO A 203 -0.18 -9.62 16.09
CA PRO A 203 1.15 -9.16 16.52
C PRO A 203 2.28 -10.14 16.16
N GLU A 204 2.03 -11.46 16.25
CA GLU A 204 3.00 -12.47 15.86
C GLU A 204 3.40 -12.32 14.39
N HIS A 205 2.41 -12.09 13.52
CA HIS A 205 2.67 -11.89 12.09
C HIS A 205 3.49 -10.62 11.81
N MET A 206 3.23 -9.53 12.53
CA MET A 206 4.01 -8.29 12.39
C MET A 206 5.49 -8.53 12.67
N VAL A 207 5.78 -9.30 13.74
CA VAL A 207 7.15 -9.66 14.13
C VAL A 207 7.76 -10.66 13.16
N GLU A 208 7.01 -11.69 12.73
CA GLU A 208 7.44 -12.68 11.73
C GLU A 208 7.79 -11.99 10.41
N PHE A 209 6.97 -11.06 9.95
CA PHE A 209 7.22 -10.31 8.72
C PHE A 209 8.49 -9.46 8.82
N TRP A 210 8.67 -8.73 9.94
CA TRP A 210 9.89 -7.98 10.18
C TRP A 210 11.14 -8.86 10.24
N LYS A 211 11.06 -10.04 10.87
CA LYS A 211 12.15 -11.02 10.90
C LYS A 211 12.48 -11.58 9.52
N ALA A 212 11.47 -11.86 8.70
CA ALA A 212 11.66 -12.33 7.32
C ALA A 212 12.40 -11.29 6.46
N LEU A 213 12.23 -9.99 6.76
CA LEU A 213 12.97 -8.88 6.15
C LEU A 213 14.36 -8.63 6.79
N GLY A 214 14.86 -9.55 7.62
CA GLY A 214 16.17 -9.44 8.27
C GLY A 214 16.19 -8.63 9.57
N GLY A 215 15.01 -8.22 10.09
CA GLY A 215 14.89 -7.51 11.35
C GLY A 215 15.07 -8.40 12.58
N GLY A 216 15.40 -7.82 13.74
CA GLY A 216 15.39 -8.50 15.02
C GLY A 216 16.34 -9.70 15.17
N GLN A 217 17.41 -9.78 14.38
CA GLN A 217 18.32 -10.91 14.39
C GLN A 217 19.34 -10.88 15.53
N ARG A 218 19.68 -9.69 16.02
CA ARG A 218 20.67 -9.46 17.07
C ARG A 218 20.52 -8.09 17.69
N ASP A 219 21.23 -7.86 18.81
CA ASP A 219 21.39 -6.53 19.42
C ASP A 219 22.10 -5.58 18.45
N ALA A 220 21.66 -4.31 18.41
CA ALA A 220 22.19 -3.32 17.49
C ALA A 220 23.58 -2.77 17.87
N GLY A 221 24.06 -3.11 19.06
CA GLY A 221 25.27 -2.54 19.67
C GLY A 221 25.02 -1.16 20.27
N LEU A 222 25.92 -0.72 21.13
CA LEU A 222 25.81 0.59 21.80
C LEU A 222 25.81 1.76 20.84
N ASP A 223 26.50 1.63 19.71
CA ASP A 223 26.63 2.64 18.66
C ASP A 223 25.60 2.47 17.52
N GLY A 224 24.78 1.42 17.58
CA GLY A 224 23.81 1.11 16.55
C GLY A 224 24.40 0.57 15.23
N SER A 225 25.69 0.23 15.19
CA SER A 225 26.38 -0.25 13.96
C SER A 225 25.84 -1.56 13.42
N LEU A 226 25.16 -2.36 14.27
CA LEU A 226 24.57 -3.65 13.90
C LEU A 226 23.05 -3.56 13.66
N ARG A 227 22.50 -2.34 13.52
CA ARG A 227 21.08 -2.12 13.25
C ARG A 227 20.67 -2.78 11.93
N PRO A 228 19.53 -3.51 11.89
CA PRO A 228 19.02 -4.08 10.65
C PRO A 228 18.58 -2.98 9.68
N ALA A 229 18.66 -3.26 8.39
CA ALA A 229 18.17 -2.34 7.35
C ALA A 229 16.66 -2.17 7.41
N SER A 230 15.92 -3.24 7.74
CA SER A 230 14.46 -3.20 7.88
C SER A 230 14.05 -2.76 9.28
N GLN A 231 13.04 -1.91 9.33
CA GLN A 231 12.55 -1.26 10.55
C GLN A 231 11.09 -1.62 10.81
N LEU A 232 10.67 -1.57 12.08
CA LEU A 232 9.31 -1.82 12.54
C LEU A 232 8.85 -0.66 13.40
N ALA A 233 7.66 -0.15 13.14
CA ALA A 233 6.94 0.79 13.97
C ALA A 233 5.55 0.23 14.30
N ILE A 234 5.13 0.33 15.56
CA ILE A 234 3.77 0.06 16.00
C ILE A 234 3.25 1.36 16.59
N VAL A 235 2.17 1.87 16.03
CA VAL A 235 1.61 3.18 16.39
C VAL A 235 0.51 2.96 17.42
N PRO A 236 0.66 3.50 18.64
CA PRO A 236 -0.30 3.30 19.71
C PRO A 236 -1.61 4.04 19.46
N ASN A 237 -2.69 3.52 20.04
CA ASN A 237 -4.03 4.09 19.97
C ASN A 237 -4.56 4.24 18.55
N THR A 238 -4.20 3.32 17.65
CA THR A 238 -4.66 3.28 16.27
C THR A 238 -5.25 1.92 15.91
N ILE A 239 -6.03 1.88 14.84
CA ILE A 239 -6.60 0.67 14.26
C ILE A 239 -6.24 0.57 12.78
N HIS A 240 -6.38 -0.62 12.20
CA HIS A 240 -6.15 -0.86 10.76
C HIS A 240 -6.74 0.23 9.87
N TYR A 241 -8.00 0.59 10.12
CA TYR A 241 -8.78 1.45 9.24
C TYR A 241 -8.48 2.96 9.34
N THR A 242 -7.74 3.39 10.36
CA THR A 242 -7.40 4.80 10.59
C THR A 242 -5.90 5.09 10.52
N LEU A 243 -5.04 4.08 10.53
CA LEU A 243 -3.59 4.27 10.57
C LEU A 243 -3.05 5.14 9.43
N ALA A 244 -3.59 5.01 8.22
CA ALA A 244 -3.17 5.85 7.09
C ALA A 244 -3.51 7.35 7.27
N LEU A 245 -4.46 7.67 8.15
CA LEU A 245 -4.88 9.04 8.50
C LEU A 245 -4.17 9.57 9.76
N GLU A 246 -3.40 8.71 10.46
CA GLU A 246 -2.73 9.08 11.71
C GLU A 246 -1.72 10.20 11.47
N PRO A 247 -1.84 11.35 12.17
CA PRO A 247 -0.99 12.52 11.93
C PRO A 247 0.50 12.29 12.15
N THR A 248 0.89 11.30 12.97
CA THR A 248 2.30 10.94 13.21
C THR A 248 2.91 10.07 12.11
N LEU A 249 2.09 9.48 11.25
CA LEU A 249 2.56 8.59 10.16
C LEU A 249 3.57 9.27 9.24
N PRO A 250 3.36 10.50 8.73
CA PRO A 250 4.35 11.17 7.87
C PRO A 250 5.71 11.36 8.54
N GLU A 251 5.75 11.67 9.84
CA GLU A 251 7.01 11.82 10.57
C GLU A 251 7.77 10.50 10.67
N ILE A 252 7.09 9.40 11.02
CA ILE A 252 7.65 8.04 11.09
C ILE A 252 8.24 7.67 9.72
N VAL A 253 7.49 7.88 8.65
CA VAL A 253 7.88 7.57 7.27
C VAL A 253 9.07 8.42 6.84
N GLU A 254 9.03 9.73 7.02
CA GLU A 254 10.11 10.63 6.63
C GLU A 254 11.42 10.37 7.39
N ARG A 255 11.33 10.02 8.68
CA ARG A 255 12.50 9.61 9.46
C ARG A 255 13.20 8.40 8.84
N PHE A 256 12.45 7.41 8.37
CA PHE A 256 12.99 6.24 7.67
C PHE A 256 13.54 6.61 6.28
N LEU A 257 12.78 7.39 5.51
CA LEU A 257 13.14 7.71 4.13
C LEU A 257 14.33 8.69 4.00
N ARG A 258 14.73 9.39 5.07
CA ARG A 258 15.91 10.28 5.11
C ARG A 258 17.19 9.58 5.58
N THR A 259 17.12 8.42 6.21
CA THR A 259 18.33 7.70 6.68
C THR A 259 19.13 7.18 5.48
N GLU A 260 20.44 7.40 5.48
CA GLU A 260 21.37 6.83 4.50
C GLU A 260 21.49 5.31 4.61
#